data_ab1b11246c84ecefb9679ce059fa4f36
#
_entry.id   ab1b11246c84ecefb9679ce059fa4f36
#
_cell.length_a   1.000
_cell.length_b   1.000
_cell.length_c   1.000
_cell.angle_alpha   90.00
_cell.angle_beta   90.00
_cell.angle_gamma   90.00
#
_symmetry.space_group_name_H-M   'P 1'
#
loop_
_entity.id
_entity.type
_entity.pdbx_description
1 polymer ?
#
loop_
_entity_poly.entity_id
_entity_poly.type
_entity_poly.pdbx_seq_one_letter_code
_entity_poly.pdbx_strand_id
1 'polypeptide(L)'
;AQVITGYTETELKGQSCRLLNCTGCKIIGKGKGKQWCGLFSEELIREKKCMITNRHNRTIPIVKNATVLFNEKKQIVGAIETLKDISENINYKNELASIKRMYHIDEGFHGIIGRTPVMQSLYEYIESVASLDTPVMILGESGTGKEMVAKALHETGNRADKPFIKVNCAALSENILESELFGHVKGSYTGAEFDRIGRFEAAHKGSIFLDEIGDIPLSVQIKLLRVLEEKMIQRVGTNKSIPIDVRIITATNKNLEKLIEQGLFREDLFFRINVFPLTCPPLRLRKDDITLIIQHFITLQAEKTGKNILGFTPKAMRLMVAYRWPGNIRELRNSVEYAFVLARGKSIGIEHLPEKIASFNPMEVKPVKTAEHNGVVKVGLSEKERLINALQQADGNQTKAADILGVSRITVWKRIKKHGIQLK
;
A
#
# COMPACT_ATOMS: atom_id res chain seq x y z
N ALA A 1 -20.67 -2.46 -32.33
CA ALA A 1 -19.73 -1.32 -32.43
C ALA A 1 -20.42 -0.02 -32.01
N GLN A 2 -21.54 0.34 -32.64
CA GLN A 2 -22.22 1.62 -32.44
C GLN A 2 -22.56 1.93 -30.95
N VAL A 3 -23.08 0.97 -30.21
CA VAL A 3 -23.44 1.14 -28.79
C VAL A 3 -22.18 1.46 -27.91
N ILE A 4 -21.07 0.83 -28.19
CA ILE A 4 -19.82 1.00 -27.40
C ILE A 4 -19.08 2.27 -27.83
N THR A 5 -18.95 2.49 -29.13
CA THR A 5 -18.15 3.59 -29.67
C THR A 5 -18.88 4.92 -29.74
N GLY A 6 -20.22 4.88 -29.80
CA GLY A 6 -21.09 6.05 -30.00
C GLY A 6 -21.09 6.59 -31.44
N TYR A 7 -20.37 5.96 -32.37
CA TYR A 7 -20.32 6.33 -33.78
C TYR A 7 -21.25 5.43 -34.61
N THR A 8 -21.90 6.00 -35.59
CA THR A 8 -22.67 5.24 -36.58
C THR A 8 -21.75 4.53 -37.56
N GLU A 9 -22.29 3.52 -38.29
CA GLU A 9 -21.54 2.81 -39.32
C GLU A 9 -21.00 3.76 -40.39
N THR A 10 -21.85 4.71 -40.83
CA THR A 10 -21.47 5.72 -41.82
C THR A 10 -20.34 6.64 -41.36
N GLU A 11 -20.30 6.98 -40.10
CA GLU A 11 -19.24 7.80 -39.52
C GLU A 11 -17.92 7.02 -39.34
N LEU A 12 -17.99 5.72 -39.10
CA LEU A 12 -16.78 4.87 -38.95
C LEU A 12 -16.21 4.42 -40.31
N LYS A 13 -17.04 4.33 -41.32
CA LYS A 13 -16.65 3.84 -42.65
C LYS A 13 -15.60 4.77 -43.26
N GLY A 14 -14.44 4.20 -43.60
CA GLY A 14 -13.30 4.95 -44.14
C GLY A 14 -12.43 5.64 -43.10
N GLN A 15 -12.79 5.60 -41.82
CA GLN A 15 -11.97 6.18 -40.72
C GLN A 15 -10.94 5.19 -40.18
N SER A 16 -9.88 5.76 -39.62
CA SER A 16 -8.87 4.96 -38.92
C SER A 16 -9.37 4.54 -37.54
N CYS A 17 -9.07 3.30 -37.10
CA CYS A 17 -9.36 2.83 -35.75
C CYS A 17 -8.67 3.65 -34.65
N ARG A 18 -7.71 4.51 -34.98
CA ARG A 18 -7.09 5.51 -34.09
C ARG A 18 -8.13 6.46 -33.48
N LEU A 19 -9.27 6.66 -34.13
CA LEU A 19 -10.38 7.46 -33.64
C LEU A 19 -10.83 7.03 -32.23
N LEU A 20 -10.70 5.73 -31.93
CA LEU A 20 -11.08 5.15 -30.62
C LEU A 20 -9.99 5.28 -29.54
N ASN A 21 -8.82 5.83 -29.84
CA ASN A 21 -7.71 6.04 -28.93
C ASN A 21 -7.43 4.83 -27.99
N CYS A 22 -7.39 3.62 -28.59
CA CYS A 22 -7.24 2.38 -27.81
C CYS A 22 -5.87 2.25 -27.17
N THR A 23 -5.80 2.18 -25.83
CA THR A 23 -4.54 2.05 -25.06
C THR A 23 -3.81 0.74 -25.29
N GLY A 24 -4.51 -0.28 -25.79
CA GLY A 24 -3.94 -1.60 -26.09
C GLY A 24 -3.32 -1.73 -27.48
N CYS A 25 -3.32 -0.68 -28.31
CA CYS A 25 -2.78 -0.72 -29.66
C CYS A 25 -1.30 -0.39 -29.69
N LYS A 26 -0.47 -1.28 -30.27
CA LYS A 26 0.94 -0.97 -30.60
C LYS A 26 0.97 -0.26 -31.96
N ILE A 27 1.44 0.96 -31.99
CA ILE A 27 1.65 1.74 -33.22
C ILE A 27 3.13 1.59 -33.60
N ILE A 28 3.40 0.94 -34.74
CA ILE A 28 4.78 0.61 -35.19
C ILE A 28 5.39 1.71 -36.05
N GLY A 29 4.57 2.63 -36.64
CA GLY A 29 5.11 3.69 -37.49
C GLY A 29 4.14 4.85 -37.74
N LYS A 30 4.64 5.95 -38.33
CA LYS A 30 3.87 7.16 -38.70
C LYS A 30 3.17 7.05 -40.06
N GLY A 31 3.26 5.92 -40.78
CA GLY A 31 2.77 5.75 -42.14
C GLY A 31 1.26 5.55 -42.26
N LYS A 32 0.69 5.83 -43.44
CA LYS A 32 -0.65 5.42 -43.84
C LYS A 32 -0.52 4.03 -44.47
N GLY A 33 -1.27 3.00 -43.94
CA GLY A 33 -1.29 1.66 -44.55
C GLY A 33 -1.13 0.52 -43.54
N LYS A 34 -1.00 -0.72 -44.04
CA LYS A 34 -0.99 -1.96 -43.25
C LYS A 34 0.16 -2.09 -42.23
N GLN A 35 1.26 -1.34 -42.41
CA GLN A 35 2.49 -1.45 -41.62
C GLN A 35 2.50 -0.64 -40.29
N TRP A 36 1.49 0.17 -40.00
CA TRP A 36 1.46 1.02 -38.79
C TRP A 36 0.82 0.36 -37.57
N CYS A 37 0.07 -0.72 -37.76
CA CYS A 37 -0.67 -1.37 -36.67
C CYS A 37 -0.01 -2.70 -36.30
N GLY A 38 0.34 -2.88 -35.02
CA GLY A 38 0.97 -4.10 -34.50
C GLY A 38 0.14 -5.37 -34.69
N LEU A 39 -1.18 -5.27 -34.94
CA LEU A 39 -2.01 -6.42 -35.25
C LEU A 39 -1.52 -7.16 -36.52
N PHE A 40 -1.05 -6.44 -37.52
CA PHE A 40 -0.55 -7.05 -38.76
C PHE A 40 0.79 -7.78 -38.59
N SER A 41 1.52 -7.52 -37.48
CA SER A 41 2.74 -8.23 -37.11
C SER A 41 2.46 -9.39 -36.15
N GLU A 42 1.49 -9.23 -35.24
CA GLU A 42 1.12 -10.25 -34.24
C GLU A 42 0.10 -11.26 -34.78
N GLU A 43 -0.58 -10.94 -35.89
CA GLU A 43 -1.61 -11.72 -36.62
C GLU A 43 -2.85 -12.08 -35.80
N LEU A 44 -2.71 -12.26 -34.48
CA LEU A 44 -3.78 -12.66 -33.57
C LEU A 44 -3.64 -11.97 -32.21
N ILE A 45 -4.71 -11.37 -31.72
CA ILE A 45 -4.82 -10.81 -30.36
C ILE A 45 -6.03 -11.47 -29.70
N ARG A 46 -5.83 -12.07 -28.51
CA ARG A 46 -6.89 -12.70 -27.71
C ARG A 46 -7.03 -12.02 -26.36
N GLU A 47 -8.27 -11.77 -25.96
CA GLU A 47 -8.68 -11.30 -24.63
C GLU A 47 -7.85 -10.13 -24.04
N LYS A 48 -7.39 -9.25 -24.92
CA LYS A 48 -6.58 -8.11 -24.49
C LYS A 48 -7.48 -7.06 -23.85
N LYS A 49 -7.25 -6.79 -22.55
CA LYS A 49 -7.92 -5.72 -21.82
C LYS A 49 -7.27 -4.38 -22.17
N CYS A 50 -8.09 -3.40 -22.52
CA CYS A 50 -7.65 -2.05 -22.85
C CYS A 50 -8.80 -1.05 -22.68
N MET A 51 -8.47 0.24 -22.80
CA MET A 51 -9.44 1.33 -22.74
C MET A 51 -9.60 1.92 -24.13
N ILE A 52 -10.84 2.30 -24.50
CA ILE A 52 -11.12 3.10 -25.68
C ILE A 52 -11.82 4.40 -25.27
N THR A 53 -11.71 5.42 -26.11
CA THR A 53 -12.44 6.68 -25.95
C THR A 53 -13.58 6.71 -26.97
N ASN A 54 -14.82 6.87 -26.52
CA ASN A 54 -15.98 6.96 -27.39
C ASN A 54 -16.18 8.39 -27.93
N ARG A 55 -17.19 8.59 -28.81
CA ARG A 55 -17.57 9.88 -29.41
C ARG A 55 -17.82 10.98 -28.36
N HIS A 56 -18.34 10.61 -27.18
CA HIS A 56 -18.66 11.53 -26.09
C HIS A 56 -17.48 11.78 -25.14
N ASN A 57 -16.27 11.44 -25.57
CA ASN A 57 -15.02 11.58 -24.81
C ASN A 57 -15.02 10.80 -23.49
N ARG A 58 -15.82 9.72 -23.38
CA ARG A 58 -15.85 8.81 -22.24
C ARG A 58 -14.91 7.66 -22.49
N THR A 59 -14.12 7.33 -21.49
CA THR A 59 -13.21 6.17 -21.50
C THR A 59 -13.98 4.92 -21.10
N ILE A 60 -13.96 3.89 -21.96
CA ILE A 60 -14.70 2.63 -21.78
C ILE A 60 -13.69 1.49 -21.70
N PRO A 61 -13.70 0.67 -20.61
CA PRO A 61 -12.89 -0.53 -20.52
C PRO A 61 -13.49 -1.63 -21.42
N ILE A 62 -12.63 -2.22 -22.23
CA ILE A 62 -13.04 -3.28 -23.18
C ILE A 62 -12.11 -4.48 -23.12
N VAL A 63 -12.64 -5.64 -23.51
CA VAL A 63 -11.85 -6.80 -23.96
C VAL A 63 -11.87 -6.82 -25.48
N LYS A 64 -10.70 -6.88 -26.07
CA LYS A 64 -10.46 -6.85 -27.48
C LYS A 64 -9.93 -8.19 -27.97
N ASN A 65 -10.56 -8.73 -29.03
CA ASN A 65 -10.00 -9.81 -29.83
C ASN A 65 -9.83 -9.30 -31.27
N ALA A 66 -8.73 -9.64 -31.90
CA ALA A 66 -8.47 -9.24 -33.27
C ALA A 66 -7.70 -10.32 -34.02
N THR A 67 -8.02 -10.50 -35.29
CA THR A 67 -7.35 -11.44 -36.19
C THR A 67 -7.20 -10.86 -37.57
N VAL A 68 -6.11 -11.24 -38.24
CA VAL A 68 -5.84 -10.85 -39.63
C VAL A 68 -6.53 -11.84 -40.57
N LEU A 69 -7.08 -11.34 -41.70
CA LEU A 69 -7.69 -12.13 -42.75
C LEU A 69 -6.74 -12.28 -43.92
N PHE A 70 -6.63 -13.49 -44.44
CA PHE A 70 -5.80 -13.84 -45.60
C PHE A 70 -6.66 -14.30 -46.79
N ASN A 71 -6.24 -13.99 -47.98
CA ASN A 71 -6.82 -14.58 -49.20
C ASN A 71 -6.20 -15.98 -49.46
N GLU A 72 -6.64 -16.65 -50.53
CA GLU A 72 -6.16 -17.95 -50.95
C GLU A 72 -4.65 -17.95 -51.27
N LYS A 73 -4.07 -16.79 -51.61
CA LYS A 73 -2.64 -16.60 -51.89
C LYS A 73 -1.85 -16.21 -50.62
N LYS A 74 -2.42 -16.40 -49.42
CA LYS A 74 -1.82 -16.01 -48.10
C LYS A 74 -1.46 -14.53 -47.98
N GLN A 75 -2.10 -13.66 -48.76
CA GLN A 75 -1.91 -12.20 -48.65
C GLN A 75 -2.94 -11.63 -47.69
N ILE A 76 -2.52 -10.67 -46.87
CA ILE A 76 -3.38 -9.98 -45.93
C ILE A 76 -4.40 -9.14 -46.71
N VAL A 77 -5.70 -9.44 -46.57
CA VAL A 77 -6.80 -8.71 -47.18
C VAL A 77 -7.52 -7.77 -46.20
N GLY A 78 -7.39 -8.03 -44.89
CA GLY A 78 -8.01 -7.21 -43.86
C GLY A 78 -7.75 -7.73 -42.46
N ALA A 79 -8.49 -7.19 -41.49
CA ALA A 79 -8.53 -7.67 -40.12
C ALA A 79 -9.93 -7.54 -39.55
N ILE A 80 -10.31 -8.45 -38.67
CA ILE A 80 -11.55 -8.37 -37.87
C ILE A 80 -11.15 -8.08 -36.44
N GLU A 81 -11.85 -7.13 -35.82
CA GLU A 81 -11.69 -6.74 -34.43
C GLU A 81 -13.04 -6.78 -33.73
N THR A 82 -13.12 -7.48 -32.60
CA THR A 82 -14.29 -7.49 -31.72
C THR A 82 -13.98 -6.76 -30.42
N LEU A 83 -14.91 -5.92 -30.00
CA LEU A 83 -14.82 -5.14 -28.78
C LEU A 83 -15.97 -5.55 -27.87
N LYS A 84 -15.66 -6.00 -26.65
CA LYS A 84 -16.64 -6.32 -25.62
C LYS A 84 -16.49 -5.30 -24.49
N ASP A 85 -17.52 -4.52 -24.21
CA ASP A 85 -17.59 -3.64 -23.04
C ASP A 85 -17.61 -4.49 -21.77
N ILE A 86 -16.73 -4.16 -20.82
CA ILE A 86 -16.64 -4.82 -19.51
C ILE A 86 -16.95 -3.87 -18.36
N SER A 87 -17.52 -2.68 -18.62
CA SER A 87 -17.86 -1.69 -17.60
C SER A 87 -18.80 -2.28 -16.55
N GLU A 88 -19.87 -2.96 -16.99
CA GLU A 88 -20.80 -3.63 -16.07
C GLU A 88 -20.13 -4.70 -15.24
N ASN A 89 -19.27 -5.54 -15.85
CA ASN A 89 -18.54 -6.58 -15.13
C ASN A 89 -17.58 -6.01 -14.07
N ILE A 90 -16.97 -4.86 -14.34
CA ILE A 90 -16.12 -4.16 -13.35
C ILE A 90 -17.00 -3.59 -12.25
N ASN A 91 -18.12 -2.96 -12.59
CA ASN A 91 -19.08 -2.44 -11.62
C ASN A 91 -19.67 -3.54 -10.75
N TYR A 92 -20.11 -4.67 -11.33
CA TYR A 92 -20.59 -5.84 -10.56
C TYR A 92 -19.51 -6.45 -9.67
N LYS A 93 -18.27 -6.52 -10.13
CA LYS A 93 -17.16 -6.97 -9.27
C LYS A 93 -16.91 -6.01 -8.11
N ASN A 94 -16.96 -4.71 -8.35
CA ASN A 94 -16.80 -3.70 -7.30
C ASN A 94 -18.00 -3.71 -6.33
N GLU A 95 -19.20 -3.89 -6.84
CA GLU A 95 -20.43 -4.01 -6.04
C GLU A 95 -20.44 -5.32 -5.24
N LEU A 96 -20.08 -6.45 -5.84
CA LEU A 96 -19.89 -7.73 -5.15
C LEU A 96 -18.77 -7.63 -4.08
N ALA A 97 -17.69 -6.93 -4.36
CA ALA A 97 -16.64 -6.68 -3.38
C ALA A 97 -17.15 -5.79 -2.23
N SER A 98 -17.97 -4.78 -2.51
CA SER A 98 -18.60 -3.94 -1.48
C SER A 98 -19.62 -4.72 -0.65
N ILE A 99 -20.44 -5.56 -1.30
CA ILE A 99 -21.42 -6.44 -0.64
C ILE A 99 -20.70 -7.52 0.18
N LYS A 100 -19.66 -8.16 -0.35
CA LYS A 100 -18.82 -9.10 0.42
C LYS A 100 -18.18 -8.41 1.63
N ARG A 101 -17.70 -7.17 1.48
CA ARG A 101 -17.21 -6.36 2.62
C ARG A 101 -18.30 -6.09 3.67
N MET A 102 -19.57 -5.92 3.26
CA MET A 102 -20.70 -5.75 4.19
C MET A 102 -21.10 -7.06 4.90
N TYR A 103 -20.97 -8.22 4.25
CA TYR A 103 -21.39 -9.51 4.78
C TYR A 103 -20.27 -10.31 5.48
N HIS A 104 -18.98 -10.08 5.17
CA HIS A 104 -17.83 -10.65 5.91
C HIS A 104 -17.47 -9.81 7.14
N ILE A 105 -18.44 -9.62 8.01
CA ILE A 105 -18.33 -8.81 9.24
C ILE A 105 -17.34 -9.46 10.21
N ASP A 106 -17.16 -10.78 10.16
CA ASP A 106 -16.34 -11.52 11.11
C ASP A 106 -14.88 -11.73 10.69
N GLU A 107 -14.56 -11.67 9.39
CA GLU A 107 -13.19 -11.94 8.89
C GLU A 107 -12.38 -10.66 8.56
N GLY A 108 -13.04 -9.51 8.41
CA GLY A 108 -12.37 -8.25 8.04
C GLY A 108 -11.74 -8.25 6.63
N PHE A 109 -10.97 -7.20 6.28
CA PHE A 109 -10.23 -7.12 5.02
C PHE A 109 -8.89 -7.84 5.17
N HIS A 110 -8.76 -9.07 4.63
CA HIS A 110 -7.58 -9.94 4.82
C HIS A 110 -7.17 -10.07 6.29
N GLY A 111 -8.16 -10.21 7.20
CA GLY A 111 -7.95 -10.28 8.64
C GLY A 111 -7.76 -8.92 9.33
N ILE A 112 -7.80 -7.81 8.61
CA ILE A 112 -7.74 -6.45 9.18
C ILE A 112 -9.17 -6.02 9.52
N ILE A 113 -9.47 -5.82 10.81
CA ILE A 113 -10.78 -5.41 11.29
C ILE A 113 -10.86 -3.89 11.38
N GLY A 114 -11.86 -3.31 10.72
CA GLY A 114 -12.17 -1.89 10.77
C GLY A 114 -13.26 -1.49 9.78
N ARG A 115 -14.12 -0.54 10.19
CA ARG A 115 -15.23 -0.01 9.39
C ARG A 115 -15.20 1.51 9.28
N THR A 116 -14.35 2.14 10.08
CA THR A 116 -14.23 3.61 10.06
C THR A 116 -13.79 4.10 8.67
N PRO A 117 -14.19 5.31 8.26
CA PRO A 117 -13.81 5.87 6.95
C PRO A 117 -12.30 5.86 6.71
N VAL A 118 -11.50 6.08 7.77
CA VAL A 118 -10.04 6.06 7.66
C VAL A 118 -9.50 4.66 7.33
N MET A 119 -10.17 3.59 7.80
CA MET A 119 -9.82 2.22 7.44
C MET A 119 -10.29 1.87 6.03
N GLN A 120 -11.47 2.35 5.61
CA GLN A 120 -11.94 2.16 4.23
C GLN A 120 -10.98 2.80 3.22
N SER A 121 -10.51 4.02 3.48
CA SER A 121 -9.49 4.65 2.63
C SER A 121 -8.19 3.85 2.60
N LEU A 122 -7.77 3.26 3.73
CA LEU A 122 -6.59 2.38 3.74
C LEU A 122 -6.79 1.14 2.85
N TYR A 123 -7.98 0.52 2.89
CA TYR A 123 -8.30 -0.65 2.04
C TYR A 123 -8.29 -0.29 0.55
N GLU A 124 -8.88 0.86 0.18
CA GLU A 124 -8.84 1.36 -1.20
C GLU A 124 -7.41 1.60 -1.70
N TYR A 125 -6.53 2.16 -0.86
CA TYR A 125 -5.11 2.32 -1.20
C TYR A 125 -4.41 0.98 -1.36
N ILE A 126 -4.67 -0.01 -0.48
CA ILE A 126 -4.12 -1.35 -0.60
C ILE A 126 -4.53 -1.97 -1.95
N GLU A 127 -5.83 -1.94 -2.28
CA GLU A 127 -6.34 -2.48 -3.55
C GLU A 127 -5.72 -1.77 -4.77
N SER A 128 -5.56 -0.45 -4.70
CA SER A 128 -5.02 0.35 -5.80
C SER A 128 -3.55 0.03 -6.12
N VAL A 129 -2.75 -0.27 -5.09
CA VAL A 129 -1.31 -0.51 -5.27
C VAL A 129 -0.94 -1.99 -5.30
N ALA A 130 -1.85 -2.88 -4.90
CA ALA A 130 -1.58 -4.31 -4.76
C ALA A 130 -1.08 -4.97 -6.06
N SER A 131 -1.64 -4.58 -7.20
CA SER A 131 -1.27 -5.12 -8.52
C SER A 131 0.02 -4.55 -9.12
N LEU A 132 0.63 -3.55 -8.48
CA LEU A 132 1.85 -2.89 -8.96
C LEU A 132 3.08 -3.50 -8.28
N ASP A 133 4.20 -3.59 -8.99
CA ASP A 133 5.50 -4.02 -8.43
C ASP A 133 6.27 -2.88 -7.73
N THR A 134 5.63 -1.72 -7.60
CA THR A 134 6.18 -0.55 -6.92
C THR A 134 6.46 -0.83 -5.45
N PRO A 135 7.62 -0.38 -4.90
CA PRO A 135 7.89 -0.44 -3.47
C PRO A 135 6.81 0.31 -2.66
N VAL A 136 6.36 -0.32 -1.57
CA VAL A 136 5.38 0.25 -0.65
C VAL A 136 6.00 0.42 0.72
N MET A 137 5.85 1.62 1.30
CA MET A 137 6.31 1.91 2.66
C MET A 137 5.12 2.11 3.60
N ILE A 138 5.01 1.24 4.61
CA ILE A 138 3.93 1.27 5.60
C ILE A 138 4.41 2.04 6.83
N LEU A 139 3.79 3.19 7.07
CA LEU A 139 4.06 4.06 8.21
C LEU A 139 3.01 3.84 9.29
N GLY A 140 3.41 3.90 10.55
CA GLY A 140 2.46 3.84 11.66
C GLY A 140 3.11 3.46 12.97
N GLU A 141 2.45 3.82 14.07
CA GLU A 141 2.90 3.52 15.42
C GLU A 141 3.06 2.01 15.65
N SER A 142 3.84 1.66 16.67
CA SER A 142 3.97 0.25 17.07
C SER A 142 2.60 -0.34 17.42
N GLY A 143 2.33 -1.57 16.97
CA GLY A 143 1.10 -2.28 17.27
C GLY A 143 -0.14 -1.87 16.48
N THR A 144 -0.04 -1.02 15.44
CA THR A 144 -1.17 -0.61 14.59
C THR A 144 -1.63 -1.66 13.60
N GLY A 145 -0.81 -2.71 13.34
CA GLY A 145 -1.12 -3.78 12.40
C GLY A 145 -0.41 -3.67 11.05
N LYS A 146 0.76 -3.00 10.97
CA LYS A 146 1.56 -2.84 9.74
C LYS A 146 1.85 -4.18 9.04
N GLU A 147 2.12 -5.24 9.80
CA GLU A 147 2.34 -6.58 9.25
C GLU A 147 1.10 -7.14 8.54
N MET A 148 -0.10 -6.91 9.10
CA MET A 148 -1.36 -7.32 8.48
C MET A 148 -1.60 -6.56 7.16
N VAL A 149 -1.26 -5.26 7.12
CA VAL A 149 -1.33 -4.45 5.90
C VAL A 149 -0.37 -4.98 4.83
N ALA A 150 0.87 -5.35 5.22
CA ALA A 150 1.84 -5.95 4.29
C ALA A 150 1.34 -7.30 3.73
N LYS A 151 0.73 -8.12 4.58
CA LYS A 151 0.11 -9.39 4.16
C LYS A 151 -1.05 -9.14 3.20
N ALA A 152 -1.94 -8.20 3.51
CA ALA A 152 -3.06 -7.82 2.63
C ALA A 152 -2.58 -7.33 1.26
N LEU A 153 -1.53 -6.50 1.20
CA LEU A 153 -0.90 -6.05 -0.05
C LEU A 153 -0.39 -7.22 -0.91
N HIS A 154 0.18 -8.24 -0.29
CA HIS A 154 0.66 -9.43 -0.99
C HIS A 154 -0.51 -10.29 -1.50
N GLU A 155 -1.48 -10.60 -0.63
CA GLU A 155 -2.61 -11.47 -0.93
C GLU A 155 -3.59 -10.86 -1.96
N THR A 156 -3.69 -9.53 -2.03
CA THR A 156 -4.50 -8.82 -3.03
C THR A 156 -3.76 -8.68 -4.37
N GLY A 157 -2.43 -8.82 -4.38
CA GLY A 157 -1.58 -8.53 -5.54
C GLY A 157 -1.42 -9.69 -6.52
N ASN A 158 -0.68 -9.43 -7.61
CA ASN A 158 -0.40 -10.42 -8.66
C ASN A 158 0.54 -11.55 -8.22
N ARG A 159 1.11 -11.47 -7.01
CA ARG A 159 2.06 -12.42 -6.44
C ARG A 159 1.45 -13.19 -5.24
N ALA A 160 0.13 -13.22 -5.10
CA ALA A 160 -0.58 -13.82 -3.95
C ALA A 160 -0.27 -15.31 -3.75
N ASP A 161 0.01 -16.05 -4.83
CA ASP A 161 0.37 -17.46 -4.84
C ASP A 161 1.89 -17.72 -4.73
N LYS A 162 2.70 -16.67 -4.59
CA LYS A 162 4.16 -16.71 -4.51
C LYS A 162 4.65 -16.54 -3.08
N PRO A 163 5.95 -16.79 -2.80
CA PRO A 163 6.49 -16.64 -1.45
C PRO A 163 6.27 -15.24 -0.87
N PHE A 164 5.83 -15.18 0.39
CA PHE A 164 5.81 -13.97 1.20
C PHE A 164 6.78 -14.10 2.37
N ILE A 165 7.94 -13.49 2.24
CA ILE A 165 9.03 -13.61 3.23
C ILE A 165 9.03 -12.38 4.14
N LYS A 166 8.97 -12.62 5.46
CA LYS A 166 8.98 -11.56 6.48
C LYS A 166 10.31 -11.51 7.18
N VAL A 167 10.83 -10.31 7.40
CA VAL A 167 12.06 -10.06 8.17
C VAL A 167 11.83 -8.89 9.10
N ASN A 168 12.09 -9.09 10.38
CA ASN A 168 12.15 -8.02 11.37
C ASN A 168 13.58 -7.54 11.49
N CYS A 169 13.85 -6.30 11.07
CA CYS A 169 15.19 -5.76 11.01
C CYS A 169 15.75 -5.33 12.39
N ALA A 170 14.87 -5.02 13.35
CA ALA A 170 15.28 -4.59 14.69
C ALA A 170 15.69 -5.74 15.61
N ALA A 171 15.32 -6.98 15.28
CA ALA A 171 15.50 -8.14 16.14
C ALA A 171 16.91 -8.79 16.06
N LEU A 172 17.75 -8.35 15.12
CA LEU A 172 19.01 -9.03 14.76
C LEU A 172 20.19 -8.07 14.86
N SER A 173 21.36 -8.59 15.27
CA SER A 173 22.61 -7.84 15.16
C SER A 173 23.01 -7.64 13.69
N GLU A 174 23.84 -6.64 13.40
CA GLU A 174 24.23 -6.24 12.04
C GLU A 174 24.69 -7.42 11.18
N ASN A 175 25.64 -8.20 11.66
CA ASN A 175 26.21 -9.33 10.92
C ASN A 175 25.16 -10.44 10.66
N ILE A 176 24.29 -10.68 11.64
CA ILE A 176 23.23 -11.67 11.51
C ILE A 176 22.17 -11.16 10.53
N LEU A 177 21.77 -9.89 10.61
CA LEU A 177 20.80 -9.29 9.69
C LEU A 177 21.29 -9.35 8.23
N GLU A 178 22.56 -9.02 8.00
CA GLU A 178 23.18 -9.08 6.68
C GLU A 178 23.17 -10.51 6.12
N SER A 179 23.61 -11.47 6.94
CA SER A 179 23.61 -12.90 6.59
C SER A 179 22.18 -13.45 6.34
N GLU A 180 21.19 -13.05 7.15
CA GLU A 180 19.79 -13.43 6.93
C GLU A 180 19.26 -12.85 5.63
N LEU A 181 19.45 -11.57 5.36
CA LEU A 181 18.89 -10.90 4.18
C LEU A 181 19.52 -11.43 2.88
N PHE A 182 20.85 -11.49 2.81
CA PHE A 182 21.59 -11.75 1.57
C PHE A 182 22.12 -13.17 1.45
N GLY A 183 22.17 -13.93 2.58
CA GLY A 183 22.81 -15.24 2.64
C GLY A 183 24.33 -15.15 2.80
N HIS A 184 24.98 -16.26 3.00
CA HIS A 184 26.43 -16.34 3.13
C HIS A 184 26.98 -17.64 2.52
N VAL A 185 28.27 -17.62 2.19
CA VAL A 185 29.02 -18.81 1.82
C VAL A 185 29.81 -19.31 3.01
N LYS A 186 30.10 -20.61 3.03
CA LYS A 186 30.95 -21.26 4.05
C LYS A 186 32.25 -20.49 4.24
N GLY A 187 32.61 -20.23 5.48
CA GLY A 187 33.87 -19.55 5.87
C GLY A 187 33.83 -18.03 5.73
N SER A 188 32.69 -17.41 5.44
CA SER A 188 32.55 -15.95 5.30
C SER A 188 32.70 -15.16 6.59
N TYR A 189 32.48 -15.80 7.73
CA TYR A 189 32.72 -15.26 9.09
C TYR A 189 32.88 -16.40 10.09
N THR A 190 33.31 -16.10 11.32
CA THR A 190 33.47 -17.08 12.40
C THR A 190 32.12 -17.72 12.75
N GLY A 191 31.97 -19.02 12.48
CA GLY A 191 30.72 -19.76 12.66
C GLY A 191 29.91 -20.02 11.37
N ALA A 192 30.39 -19.56 10.22
CA ALA A 192 29.78 -19.88 8.92
C ALA A 192 30.20 -21.29 8.45
N GLU A 193 29.63 -22.33 9.03
CA GLU A 193 29.98 -23.74 8.75
C GLU A 193 29.45 -24.25 7.42
N PHE A 194 28.34 -23.67 6.92
CA PHE A 194 27.64 -24.08 5.69
C PHE A 194 27.23 -22.87 4.86
N ASP A 195 26.94 -23.09 3.58
CA ASP A 195 26.30 -22.08 2.73
C ASP A 195 24.86 -21.88 3.19
N ARG A 196 24.39 -20.62 3.19
CA ARG A 196 23.02 -20.30 3.55
C ARG A 196 22.37 -19.39 2.51
N ILE A 197 21.18 -19.75 2.08
CA ILE A 197 20.35 -18.95 1.18
C ILE A 197 19.75 -17.78 1.97
N GLY A 198 19.84 -16.55 1.41
CA GLY A 198 19.28 -15.33 2.00
C GLY A 198 17.78 -15.18 1.78
N ARG A 199 17.16 -14.29 2.58
CA ARG A 199 15.72 -14.00 2.50
C ARG A 199 15.31 -13.39 1.16
N PHE A 200 16.15 -12.58 0.53
CA PHE A 200 15.91 -12.06 -0.80
C PHE A 200 15.87 -13.16 -1.87
N GLU A 201 16.76 -14.12 -1.80
CA GLU A 201 16.79 -15.26 -2.70
C GLU A 201 15.56 -16.16 -2.50
N ALA A 202 15.18 -16.40 -1.21
CA ALA A 202 13.97 -17.16 -0.86
C ALA A 202 12.67 -16.46 -1.29
N ALA A 203 12.67 -15.13 -1.41
CA ALA A 203 11.54 -14.32 -1.85
C ALA A 203 11.43 -14.21 -3.38
N HIS A 204 12.32 -14.87 -4.15
CA HIS A 204 12.36 -14.77 -5.61
C HIS A 204 10.99 -15.03 -6.24
N LYS A 205 10.56 -14.16 -7.16
CA LYS A 205 9.23 -14.10 -7.80
C LYS A 205 8.06 -13.78 -6.86
N GLY A 206 8.32 -13.59 -5.57
CA GLY A 206 7.33 -13.27 -4.54
C GLY A 206 7.47 -11.85 -4.00
N SER A 207 7.22 -11.70 -2.69
CA SER A 207 7.34 -10.44 -1.97
C SER A 207 8.18 -10.60 -0.71
N ILE A 208 8.97 -9.58 -0.38
CA ILE A 208 9.67 -9.48 0.90
C ILE A 208 9.08 -8.33 1.72
N PHE A 209 8.80 -8.59 2.98
CA PHE A 209 8.36 -7.59 3.96
C PHE A 209 9.48 -7.34 4.96
N LEU A 210 10.00 -6.10 4.96
CA LEU A 210 11.05 -5.64 5.86
C LEU A 210 10.40 -4.76 6.94
N ASP A 211 10.16 -5.34 8.11
CA ASP A 211 9.60 -4.59 9.25
C ASP A 211 10.71 -3.85 9.99
N GLU A 212 10.37 -2.68 10.55
CA GLU A 212 11.27 -1.76 11.25
C GLU A 212 12.50 -1.39 10.40
N ILE A 213 12.25 -0.97 9.13
CA ILE A 213 13.32 -0.61 8.18
C ILE A 213 14.20 0.56 8.69
N GLY A 214 13.69 1.39 9.59
CA GLY A 214 14.44 2.47 10.22
C GLY A 214 15.51 2.01 11.23
N ASP A 215 15.65 0.69 11.46
CA ASP A 215 16.63 0.10 12.37
C ASP A 215 17.81 -0.56 11.65
N ILE A 216 17.82 -0.60 10.31
CA ILE A 216 18.90 -1.25 9.57
C ILE A 216 20.19 -0.44 9.60
N PRO A 217 21.36 -1.08 9.81
CA PRO A 217 22.67 -0.42 9.76
C PRO A 217 22.99 0.16 8.38
N LEU A 218 23.85 1.17 8.31
CA LEU A 218 24.25 1.82 7.07
C LEU A 218 24.87 0.86 6.05
N SER A 219 25.63 -0.14 6.49
CA SER A 219 26.19 -1.19 5.63
C SER A 219 25.12 -1.99 4.88
N VAL A 220 24.04 -2.36 5.59
CA VAL A 220 22.89 -3.08 5.04
C VAL A 220 22.08 -2.16 4.12
N GLN A 221 21.95 -0.86 4.44
CA GLN A 221 21.28 0.13 3.59
C GLN A 221 21.92 0.23 2.20
N ILE A 222 23.26 0.22 2.13
CA ILE A 222 23.99 0.25 0.86
C ILE A 222 23.69 -0.99 0.01
N LYS A 223 23.65 -2.17 0.62
CA LYS A 223 23.32 -3.42 -0.10
C LYS A 223 21.86 -3.44 -0.55
N LEU A 224 20.95 -2.96 0.30
CA LEU A 224 19.54 -2.88 -0.05
C LEU A 224 19.29 -1.92 -1.21
N LEU A 225 20.01 -0.79 -1.27
CA LEU A 225 19.93 0.14 -2.41
C LEU A 225 20.31 -0.55 -3.73
N ARG A 226 21.40 -1.32 -3.75
CA ARG A 226 21.80 -2.12 -4.93
C ARG A 226 20.72 -3.11 -5.35
N VAL A 227 20.09 -3.79 -4.38
CA VAL A 227 18.96 -4.69 -4.66
C VAL A 227 17.81 -3.98 -5.37
N LEU A 228 17.46 -2.76 -4.91
CA LEU A 228 16.39 -1.96 -5.50
C LEU A 228 16.72 -1.49 -6.93
N GLU A 229 17.98 -1.15 -7.20
CA GLU A 229 18.42 -0.59 -8.48
C GLU A 229 18.79 -1.66 -9.49
N GLU A 230 19.65 -2.62 -9.09
CA GLU A 230 20.24 -3.61 -10.00
C GLU A 230 19.41 -4.91 -10.08
N LYS A 231 18.47 -5.15 -9.13
CA LYS A 231 17.73 -6.41 -9.01
C LYS A 231 18.64 -7.63 -8.85
N MET A 232 19.76 -7.44 -8.16
CA MET A 232 20.77 -8.46 -7.89
C MET A 232 21.14 -8.45 -6.42
N ILE A 233 21.54 -9.62 -5.92
CA ILE A 233 22.16 -9.78 -4.60
C ILE A 233 23.52 -10.44 -4.72
N GLN A 234 24.34 -10.25 -3.67
CA GLN A 234 25.59 -10.98 -3.46
C GLN A 234 25.56 -11.57 -2.04
N ARG A 235 25.86 -12.87 -1.92
CA ARG A 235 25.99 -13.50 -0.60
C ARG A 235 27.22 -12.97 0.10
N VAL A 236 27.20 -12.92 1.44
CA VAL A 236 28.37 -12.55 2.24
C VAL A 236 29.50 -13.53 1.98
N GLY A 237 30.71 -13.01 1.73
CA GLY A 237 31.91 -13.80 1.43
C GLY A 237 32.10 -14.15 -0.04
N THR A 238 31.25 -13.66 -0.97
CA THR A 238 31.44 -13.88 -2.42
C THR A 238 31.00 -12.65 -3.23
N ASN A 239 31.65 -12.46 -4.39
CA ASN A 239 31.28 -11.41 -5.36
C ASN A 239 30.33 -11.91 -6.45
N LYS A 240 29.82 -13.15 -6.36
CA LYS A 240 28.89 -13.70 -7.35
C LYS A 240 27.56 -13.02 -7.23
N SER A 241 27.14 -12.31 -8.29
CA SER A 241 25.83 -11.68 -8.38
C SER A 241 24.74 -12.69 -8.74
N ILE A 242 23.63 -12.66 -8.05
CA ILE A 242 22.46 -13.52 -8.23
C ILE A 242 21.28 -12.62 -8.59
N PRO A 243 20.67 -12.76 -9.77
CA PRO A 243 19.53 -11.97 -10.17
C PRO A 243 18.29 -12.38 -9.38
N ILE A 244 17.51 -11.40 -8.92
CA ILE A 244 16.27 -11.60 -8.18
C ILE A 244 15.15 -10.73 -8.76
N ASP A 245 13.93 -11.26 -8.67
CA ASP A 245 12.70 -10.54 -8.97
C ASP A 245 11.82 -10.60 -7.71
N VAL A 246 11.82 -9.52 -6.92
CA VAL A 246 11.14 -9.48 -5.62
C VAL A 246 10.42 -8.14 -5.46
N ARG A 247 9.14 -8.18 -5.08
CA ARG A 247 8.41 -7.00 -4.65
C ARG A 247 8.78 -6.64 -3.22
N ILE A 248 9.17 -5.39 -2.98
CA ILE A 248 9.64 -4.93 -1.67
C ILE A 248 8.53 -4.15 -0.97
N ILE A 249 8.19 -4.58 0.25
CA ILE A 249 7.27 -3.90 1.17
C ILE A 249 8.07 -3.61 2.44
N THR A 250 8.08 -2.36 2.87
CA THR A 250 8.81 -1.92 4.08
C THR A 250 7.85 -1.37 5.12
N ALA A 251 8.21 -1.44 6.40
CA ALA A 251 7.43 -0.80 7.44
C ALA A 251 8.35 -0.14 8.48
N THR A 252 7.88 0.96 9.08
CA THR A 252 8.56 1.60 10.20
C THR A 252 7.60 2.41 11.07
N ASN A 253 7.95 2.56 12.35
CA ASN A 253 7.33 3.51 13.26
C ASN A 253 8.20 4.77 13.46
N LYS A 254 9.40 4.82 12.87
CA LYS A 254 10.36 5.92 13.01
C LYS A 254 10.14 6.98 11.94
N ASN A 255 10.51 8.21 12.27
CA ASN A 255 10.60 9.29 11.29
C ASN A 255 11.95 9.17 10.55
N LEU A 256 11.90 8.64 9.31
CA LEU A 256 13.10 8.43 8.49
C LEU A 256 13.78 9.75 8.09
N GLU A 257 13.03 10.83 7.90
CA GLU A 257 13.59 12.15 7.57
C GLU A 257 14.52 12.66 8.69
N LYS A 258 14.09 12.48 9.96
CA LYS A 258 14.95 12.79 11.10
C LYS A 258 16.19 11.90 11.18
N LEU A 259 16.07 10.62 10.82
CA LEU A 259 17.22 9.71 10.77
C LEU A 259 18.21 10.10 9.65
N ILE A 260 17.71 10.63 8.53
CA ILE A 260 18.55 11.18 7.46
C ILE A 260 19.32 12.41 7.96
N GLU A 261 18.64 13.34 8.63
CA GLU A 261 19.29 14.51 9.24
C GLU A 261 20.37 14.15 10.24
N GLN A 262 20.21 13.03 10.95
CA GLN A 262 21.19 12.49 11.91
C GLN A 262 22.30 11.65 11.26
N GLY A 263 22.26 11.43 9.95
CA GLY A 263 23.21 10.55 9.24
C GLY A 263 23.05 9.06 9.55
N LEU A 264 21.93 8.65 10.14
CA LEU A 264 21.61 7.26 10.49
C LEU A 264 20.83 6.51 9.40
N PHE A 265 20.28 7.22 8.45
CA PHE A 265 19.59 6.67 7.29
C PHE A 265 19.99 7.40 6.01
N ARG A 266 20.17 6.67 4.91
CA ARG A 266 20.58 7.26 3.63
C ARG A 266 19.39 7.85 2.89
N GLU A 267 19.58 9.05 2.35
CA GLU A 267 18.58 9.76 1.59
C GLU A 267 18.24 9.06 0.26
N ASP A 268 19.25 8.49 -0.43
CA ASP A 268 19.06 7.75 -1.69
C ASP A 268 18.18 6.52 -1.49
N LEU A 269 18.41 5.74 -0.44
CA LEU A 269 17.57 4.60 -0.09
C LEU A 269 16.13 5.04 0.25
N PHE A 270 15.97 6.11 1.02
CA PHE A 270 14.65 6.64 1.37
C PHE A 270 13.81 6.92 0.14
N PHE A 271 14.33 7.62 -0.88
CA PHE A 271 13.59 7.90 -2.11
C PHE A 271 13.26 6.65 -2.93
N ARG A 272 14.02 5.58 -2.80
CA ARG A 272 13.77 4.31 -3.51
C ARG A 272 12.72 3.43 -2.83
N ILE A 273 12.57 3.49 -1.51
CA ILE A 273 11.56 2.71 -0.77
C ILE A 273 10.27 3.50 -0.53
N ASN A 274 10.32 4.84 -0.44
CA ASN A 274 9.19 5.72 -0.17
C ASN A 274 8.47 6.17 -1.46
N VAL A 275 8.19 5.22 -2.36
CA VAL A 275 7.49 5.51 -3.62
C VAL A 275 5.98 5.61 -3.38
N PHE A 276 5.44 4.66 -2.62
CA PHE A 276 4.02 4.66 -2.24
C PHE A 276 3.89 4.51 -0.71
N PRO A 277 3.77 5.64 0.03
CA PRO A 277 3.58 5.60 1.47
C PRO A 277 2.12 5.27 1.83
N LEU A 278 1.94 4.27 2.71
CA LEU A 278 0.66 3.91 3.33
C LEU A 278 0.74 4.20 4.83
N THR A 279 -0.19 4.97 5.35
CA THR A 279 -0.25 5.25 6.79
C THR A 279 -1.26 4.34 7.47
N CYS A 280 -0.80 3.51 8.40
CA CYS A 280 -1.64 2.67 9.25
C CYS A 280 -2.16 3.51 10.43
N PRO A 281 -3.47 3.81 10.51
CA PRO A 281 -4.00 4.74 11.51
C PRO A 281 -3.90 4.17 12.92
N PRO A 282 -3.49 4.98 13.92
CA PRO A 282 -3.49 4.57 15.31
C PRO A 282 -4.92 4.35 15.82
N LEU A 283 -5.08 3.48 16.81
CA LEU A 283 -6.37 3.02 17.30
C LEU A 283 -7.26 4.17 17.84
N ARG A 284 -6.63 5.21 18.41
CA ARG A 284 -7.34 6.42 18.90
C ARG A 284 -8.05 7.23 17.80
N LEU A 285 -7.68 7.07 16.54
CA LEU A 285 -8.34 7.72 15.38
C LEU A 285 -9.45 6.86 14.76
N ARG A 286 -9.64 5.62 15.24
CA ARG A 286 -10.65 4.68 14.77
C ARG A 286 -11.40 4.03 15.96
N LYS A 287 -11.88 4.87 16.89
CA LYS A 287 -12.52 4.43 18.14
C LYS A 287 -13.72 3.53 17.94
N ASP A 288 -14.48 3.76 16.86
CA ASP A 288 -15.67 2.96 16.53
C ASP A 288 -15.30 1.50 16.14
N ASP A 289 -14.05 1.26 15.73
CA ASP A 289 -13.57 -0.08 15.44
C ASP A 289 -13.18 -0.87 16.71
N ILE A 290 -12.94 -0.18 17.85
CA ILE A 290 -12.47 -0.81 19.10
C ILE A 290 -13.42 -1.92 19.56
N THR A 291 -14.72 -1.67 19.52
CA THR A 291 -15.74 -2.65 19.94
C THR A 291 -15.72 -3.90 19.07
N LEU A 292 -15.57 -3.73 17.76
CA LEU A 292 -15.47 -4.84 16.80
C LEU A 292 -14.20 -5.68 17.02
N ILE A 293 -13.07 -5.00 17.24
CA ILE A 293 -11.78 -5.66 17.48
C ILE A 293 -11.82 -6.42 18.81
N ILE A 294 -12.41 -5.84 19.86
CA ILE A 294 -12.61 -6.51 21.14
C ILE A 294 -13.45 -7.77 20.98
N GLN A 295 -14.59 -7.67 20.30
CA GLN A 295 -15.47 -8.83 20.08
C GLN A 295 -14.75 -9.95 19.33
N HIS A 296 -14.01 -9.62 18.32
CA HIS A 296 -13.18 -10.59 17.58
C HIS A 296 -12.18 -11.30 18.51
N PHE A 297 -11.46 -10.55 19.37
CA PHE A 297 -10.51 -11.17 20.29
C PHE A 297 -11.19 -12.03 21.35
N ILE A 298 -12.39 -11.66 21.82
CA ILE A 298 -13.18 -12.49 22.73
C ILE A 298 -13.57 -13.81 22.06
N THR A 299 -14.08 -13.75 20.83
CA THR A 299 -14.44 -14.96 20.05
C THR A 299 -13.24 -15.89 19.91
N LEU A 300 -12.08 -15.35 19.47
CA LEU A 300 -10.84 -16.12 19.35
C LEU A 300 -10.40 -16.77 20.67
N GLN A 301 -10.54 -16.06 21.80
CA GLN A 301 -10.17 -16.60 23.10
C GLN A 301 -11.19 -17.64 23.60
N ALA A 302 -12.49 -17.45 23.34
CA ALA A 302 -13.52 -18.40 23.66
C ALA A 302 -13.32 -19.73 22.92
N GLU A 303 -13.02 -19.68 21.62
CA GLU A 303 -12.71 -20.85 20.81
C GLU A 303 -11.49 -21.62 21.32
N LYS A 304 -10.42 -20.91 21.72
CA LYS A 304 -9.18 -21.51 22.22
C LYS A 304 -9.32 -22.13 23.60
N THR A 305 -10.15 -21.55 24.47
CA THR A 305 -10.20 -21.93 25.90
C THR A 305 -11.45 -22.70 26.31
N GLY A 306 -12.48 -22.70 25.45
CA GLY A 306 -13.80 -23.27 25.78
C GLY A 306 -14.59 -22.45 26.80
N LYS A 307 -14.10 -21.30 27.27
CA LYS A 307 -14.84 -20.44 28.21
C LYS A 307 -16.00 -19.73 27.50
N ASN A 308 -17.17 -19.74 28.12
CA ASN A 308 -18.35 -19.03 27.60
C ASN A 308 -18.43 -17.61 28.14
N ILE A 309 -17.56 -16.72 27.64
CA ILE A 309 -17.56 -15.28 27.95
C ILE A 309 -18.17 -14.54 26.77
N LEU A 310 -19.27 -13.81 27.01
CA LEU A 310 -20.05 -13.14 25.97
C LEU A 310 -19.50 -11.75 25.59
N GLY A 311 -18.76 -11.10 26.50
CA GLY A 311 -18.24 -9.76 26.26
C GLY A 311 -17.90 -9.00 27.52
N PHE A 312 -17.64 -7.71 27.36
CA PHE A 312 -17.41 -6.76 28.45
C PHE A 312 -18.73 -6.19 28.98
N THR A 313 -18.78 -5.92 30.29
CA THR A 313 -19.89 -5.13 30.85
C THR A 313 -19.93 -3.72 30.22
N PRO A 314 -21.10 -3.04 30.17
CA PRO A 314 -21.19 -1.70 29.58
C PRO A 314 -20.25 -0.69 30.22
N LYS A 315 -19.96 -0.82 31.54
CA LYS A 315 -19.01 0.05 32.25
C LYS A 315 -17.58 -0.21 31.81
N ALA A 316 -17.15 -1.47 31.71
CA ALA A 316 -15.82 -1.83 31.25
C ALA A 316 -15.62 -1.47 29.75
N MET A 317 -16.61 -1.69 28.90
CA MET A 317 -16.55 -1.32 27.49
C MET A 317 -16.38 0.18 27.29
N ARG A 318 -17.07 1.02 28.06
CA ARG A 318 -16.87 2.48 27.99
C ARG A 318 -15.43 2.90 28.30
N LEU A 319 -14.79 2.29 29.29
CA LEU A 319 -13.38 2.55 29.60
C LEU A 319 -12.47 2.11 28.46
N MET A 320 -12.68 0.92 27.91
CA MET A 320 -11.91 0.38 26.77
C MET A 320 -11.98 1.28 25.54
N VAL A 321 -13.17 1.84 25.22
CA VAL A 321 -13.35 2.77 24.09
C VAL A 321 -12.75 4.14 24.37
N ALA A 322 -12.79 4.60 25.63
CA ALA A 322 -12.27 5.91 26.02
C ALA A 322 -10.73 5.94 26.13
N TYR A 323 -10.11 4.81 26.42
CA TYR A 323 -8.66 4.72 26.60
C TYR A 323 -7.90 5.03 25.29
N ARG A 324 -6.70 5.62 25.40
CA ARG A 324 -5.93 6.12 24.24
C ARG A 324 -5.17 5.06 23.46
N TRP A 325 -4.93 3.91 24.05
CA TRP A 325 -4.21 2.78 23.44
C TRP A 325 -2.84 3.16 22.84
N PRO A 326 -1.87 3.62 23.65
CA PRO A 326 -0.54 3.97 23.14
C PRO A 326 0.16 2.78 22.45
N GLY A 327 -0.11 1.53 22.87
CA GLY A 327 0.36 0.32 22.20
C GLY A 327 -0.60 -0.23 21.13
N ASN A 328 -1.63 0.56 20.75
CA ASN A 328 -2.57 0.26 19.69
C ASN A 328 -3.25 -1.12 19.82
N ILE A 329 -3.37 -1.89 18.73
CA ILE A 329 -4.02 -3.20 18.71
C ILE A 329 -3.25 -4.22 19.55
N ARG A 330 -1.91 -4.12 19.63
CA ARG A 330 -1.10 -5.04 20.43
C ARG A 330 -1.43 -4.89 21.92
N GLU A 331 -1.55 -3.67 22.43
CA GLU A 331 -1.94 -3.40 23.81
C GLU A 331 -3.39 -3.80 24.06
N LEU A 332 -4.30 -3.49 23.13
CA LEU A 332 -5.70 -3.88 23.21
C LEU A 332 -5.86 -5.39 23.32
N ARG A 333 -5.20 -6.14 22.43
CA ARG A 333 -5.21 -7.61 22.43
C ARG A 333 -4.74 -8.18 23.77
N ASN A 334 -3.57 -7.74 24.24
CA ASN A 334 -3.02 -8.21 25.51
C ASN A 334 -3.96 -7.89 26.69
N SER A 335 -4.61 -6.72 26.65
CA SER A 335 -5.56 -6.32 27.70
C SER A 335 -6.84 -7.16 27.68
N VAL A 336 -7.34 -7.51 26.48
CA VAL A 336 -8.50 -8.43 26.34
C VAL A 336 -8.11 -9.83 26.79
N GLU A 337 -6.97 -10.36 26.40
CA GLU A 337 -6.47 -11.67 26.81
C GLU A 337 -6.30 -11.74 28.34
N TYR A 338 -5.70 -10.73 28.95
CA TYR A 338 -5.54 -10.62 30.40
C TYR A 338 -6.90 -10.66 31.11
N ALA A 339 -7.82 -9.79 30.69
CA ALA A 339 -9.14 -9.68 31.29
C ALA A 339 -9.97 -10.97 31.10
N PHE A 340 -9.84 -11.63 29.95
CA PHE A 340 -10.50 -12.90 29.63
C PHE A 340 -10.01 -14.04 30.55
N VAL A 341 -8.71 -14.08 30.87
CA VAL A 341 -8.13 -15.07 31.78
C VAL A 341 -8.70 -14.94 33.19
N LEU A 342 -8.81 -13.70 33.71
CA LEU A 342 -9.30 -13.41 35.07
C LEU A 342 -10.79 -13.59 35.22
N ALA A 343 -11.57 -13.40 34.17
CA ALA A 343 -13.02 -13.52 34.22
C ALA A 343 -13.46 -14.96 34.51
N ARG A 344 -14.30 -15.12 35.54
CA ARG A 344 -14.89 -16.41 35.94
C ARG A 344 -16.35 -16.56 35.53
N GLY A 345 -17.03 -15.46 35.18
CA GLY A 345 -18.43 -15.43 34.76
C GLY A 345 -18.61 -15.29 33.26
N LYS A 346 -19.84 -14.95 32.82
CA LYS A 346 -20.18 -14.76 31.41
C LYS A 346 -19.79 -13.37 30.85
N SER A 347 -19.33 -12.45 31.70
CA SER A 347 -18.95 -11.08 31.30
C SER A 347 -17.70 -10.59 32.01
N ILE A 348 -16.94 -9.72 31.32
CA ILE A 348 -15.73 -9.10 31.84
C ILE A 348 -16.08 -7.74 32.46
N GLY A 349 -15.85 -7.56 33.76
CA GLY A 349 -16.03 -6.32 34.50
C GLY A 349 -14.75 -5.46 34.54
N ILE A 350 -14.85 -4.27 35.19
CA ILE A 350 -13.71 -3.38 35.38
C ILE A 350 -12.63 -4.02 36.23
N GLU A 351 -13.02 -4.82 37.21
CA GLU A 351 -12.16 -5.54 38.13
C GLU A 351 -11.23 -6.58 37.44
N HIS A 352 -11.54 -6.96 36.21
CA HIS A 352 -10.72 -7.86 35.40
C HIS A 352 -9.74 -7.10 34.47
N LEU A 353 -9.90 -5.76 34.33
CA LEU A 353 -9.04 -4.95 33.48
C LEU A 353 -7.66 -4.75 34.11
N PRO A 354 -6.59 -4.60 33.30
CA PRO A 354 -5.32 -4.11 33.80
C PRO A 354 -5.49 -2.79 34.58
N GLU A 355 -4.79 -2.62 35.68
CA GLU A 355 -4.89 -1.46 36.58
C GLU A 355 -4.80 -0.12 35.84
N LYS A 356 -3.91 -0.03 34.87
CA LYS A 356 -3.70 1.12 33.98
C LYS A 356 -4.96 1.57 33.23
N ILE A 357 -5.84 0.63 32.89
CA ILE A 357 -7.11 0.90 32.21
C ILE A 357 -8.22 1.08 33.22
N ALA A 358 -8.25 0.25 34.26
CA ALA A 358 -9.26 0.33 35.32
C ALA A 358 -9.24 1.66 36.06
N SER A 359 -8.05 2.24 36.31
CA SER A 359 -7.82 3.53 36.94
C SER A 359 -7.92 4.73 36.00
N PHE A 360 -8.11 4.51 34.69
CA PHE A 360 -8.16 5.57 33.70
C PHE A 360 -9.43 6.44 33.91
N ASN A 361 -9.21 7.75 34.18
CA ASN A 361 -10.28 8.72 34.31
C ASN A 361 -10.45 9.52 33.01
N PRO A 362 -11.52 9.32 32.23
CA PRO A 362 -11.74 10.04 30.97
C PRO A 362 -11.84 11.56 31.15
N MET A 363 -12.18 12.07 32.34
CA MET A 363 -12.35 13.50 32.62
C MET A 363 -11.02 14.23 32.89
N GLU A 364 -9.96 13.53 33.25
CA GLU A 364 -8.63 14.13 33.52
C GLU A 364 -7.76 14.31 32.28
N VAL A 365 -8.27 13.94 31.13
CA VAL A 365 -7.53 14.08 29.86
C VAL A 365 -7.48 15.57 29.48
N LYS A 366 -6.48 16.31 29.99
CA LYS A 366 -6.09 17.59 29.40
C LYS A 366 -5.87 17.36 27.90
N PRO A 367 -6.41 18.23 27.02
CA PRO A 367 -6.08 18.13 25.60
C PRO A 367 -4.55 18.23 25.51
N VAL A 368 -3.91 17.11 25.21
CA VAL A 368 -2.49 17.12 24.82
C VAL A 368 -2.48 18.01 23.60
N LYS A 369 -1.74 19.13 23.68
CA LYS A 369 -1.31 19.84 22.49
C LYS A 369 -0.74 18.77 21.58
N THR A 370 -1.48 18.38 20.58
CA THR A 370 -1.00 17.54 19.50
C THR A 370 0.23 18.23 18.98
N ALA A 371 1.40 17.66 19.25
CA ALA A 371 2.54 17.94 18.42
C ALA A 371 2.03 17.56 17.02
N GLU A 372 1.78 18.57 16.23
CA GLU A 372 1.29 18.46 14.86
C GLU A 372 2.31 17.65 14.09
N HIS A 373 2.11 16.33 14.08
CA HIS A 373 2.61 15.50 12.99
C HIS A 373 1.70 15.82 11.80
N ASN A 374 2.04 16.90 11.11
CA ASN A 374 1.44 17.33 9.87
C ASN A 374 1.76 16.31 8.76
N GLY A 375 1.04 15.19 8.80
CA GLY A 375 0.97 14.19 7.76
C GLY A 375 -0.46 13.80 7.43
N VAL A 376 -1.45 14.62 7.82
CA VAL A 376 -2.82 14.46 7.34
C VAL A 376 -2.93 15.18 6.01
N VAL A 377 -2.87 14.44 4.92
CA VAL A 377 -3.36 14.90 3.62
C VAL A 377 -4.85 15.23 3.80
N LYS A 378 -5.17 16.50 4.04
CA LYS A 378 -6.51 17.03 3.81
C LYS A 378 -6.76 16.90 2.32
N VAL A 379 -7.57 15.93 1.94
CA VAL A 379 -8.17 15.86 0.60
C VAL A 379 -8.95 17.16 0.43
N GLY A 380 -8.48 18.07 -0.46
CA GLY A 380 -9.26 19.25 -0.80
C GLY A 380 -8.52 20.47 -1.34
N LEU A 381 -7.24 20.68 -1.00
CA LEU A 381 -6.53 21.86 -1.51
C LEU A 381 -5.29 21.43 -2.30
N SER A 382 -5.16 21.96 -3.53
CA SER A 382 -3.98 21.76 -4.37
C SER A 382 -2.71 22.35 -3.71
N GLU A 383 -1.52 21.88 -4.10
CA GLU A 383 -0.22 22.42 -3.62
C GLU A 383 -0.18 23.96 -3.77
N LYS A 384 -0.74 24.46 -4.87
CA LYS A 384 -0.84 25.90 -5.17
C LYS A 384 -1.74 26.62 -4.17
N GLU A 385 -2.91 26.08 -3.83
CA GLU A 385 -3.87 26.69 -2.89
C GLU A 385 -3.33 26.72 -1.46
N ARG A 386 -2.65 25.66 -1.02
CA ARG A 386 -1.97 25.64 0.29
C ARG A 386 -0.89 26.69 0.39
N LEU A 387 -0.11 26.87 -0.68
CA LEU A 387 0.94 27.87 -0.74
C LEU A 387 0.36 29.29 -0.69
N ILE A 388 -0.72 29.55 -1.44
CA ILE A 388 -1.41 30.84 -1.43
C ILE A 388 -1.98 31.15 -0.05
N ASN A 389 -2.65 30.19 0.60
CA ASN A 389 -3.19 30.37 1.94
C ASN A 389 -2.11 30.64 3.00
N ALA A 390 -0.99 29.93 2.93
CA ALA A 390 0.14 30.15 3.83
C ALA A 390 0.80 31.51 3.62
N LEU A 391 0.93 31.96 2.38
CA LEU A 391 1.46 33.28 2.05
C LEU A 391 0.51 34.40 2.50
N GLN A 392 -0.81 34.22 2.38
CA GLN A 392 -1.82 35.16 2.90
C GLN A 392 -1.78 35.26 4.43
N GLN A 393 -1.70 34.13 5.16
CA GLN A 393 -1.57 34.10 6.61
C GLN A 393 -0.26 34.70 7.12
N ALA A 394 0.78 34.67 6.28
CA ALA A 394 2.10 35.21 6.58
C ALA A 394 2.32 36.65 6.05
N ASP A 395 1.27 37.32 5.58
CA ASP A 395 1.36 38.66 4.96
C ASP A 395 2.47 38.76 3.88
N GLY A 396 2.61 37.73 3.06
CA GLY A 396 3.64 37.63 2.02
C GLY A 396 5.04 37.25 2.50
N ASN A 397 5.26 37.08 3.80
CA ASN A 397 6.57 36.73 4.35
C ASN A 397 6.88 35.23 4.10
N GLN A 398 7.84 34.98 3.21
CA GLN A 398 8.21 33.63 2.79
C GLN A 398 8.80 32.76 3.93
N THR A 399 9.45 33.36 4.93
CA THR A 399 10.00 32.64 6.07
C THR A 399 8.87 32.14 6.99
N LYS A 400 7.92 33.03 7.33
CA LYS A 400 6.74 32.65 8.11
C LYS A 400 5.83 31.67 7.36
N ALA A 401 5.69 31.82 6.03
CA ALA A 401 4.95 30.87 5.19
C ALA A 401 5.63 29.49 5.15
N ALA A 402 6.96 29.44 5.19
CA ALA A 402 7.73 28.22 5.28
C ALA A 402 7.47 27.48 6.61
N ASP A 403 7.45 28.23 7.71
CA ASP A 403 7.11 27.70 9.04
C ASP A 403 5.66 27.16 9.09
N ILE A 404 4.70 27.88 8.49
CA ILE A 404 3.29 27.45 8.41
C ILE A 404 3.14 26.18 7.59
N LEU A 405 3.91 26.04 6.50
CA LEU A 405 3.87 24.87 5.60
C LEU A 405 4.77 23.73 6.06
N GLY A 406 5.60 23.90 7.10
CA GLY A 406 6.55 22.90 7.57
C GLY A 406 7.65 22.57 6.55
N VAL A 407 8.05 23.54 5.71
CA VAL A 407 9.07 23.36 4.66
C VAL A 407 10.14 24.43 4.74
N SER A 408 11.28 24.24 4.07
CA SER A 408 12.32 25.26 4.02
C SER A 408 11.88 26.50 3.20
N ARG A 409 12.41 27.68 3.54
CA ARG A 409 12.20 28.92 2.77
C ARG A 409 12.55 28.74 1.29
N ILE A 410 13.60 27.98 1.00
CA ILE A 410 14.02 27.69 -0.39
C ILE A 410 12.93 26.89 -1.12
N THR A 411 12.26 25.97 -0.45
CA THR A 411 11.15 25.19 -1.01
C THR A 411 9.95 26.08 -1.31
N VAL A 412 9.61 27.03 -0.43
CA VAL A 412 8.55 28.02 -0.66
C VAL A 412 8.88 28.86 -1.87
N TRP A 413 10.10 29.40 -1.97
CA TRP A 413 10.55 30.17 -3.11
C TRP A 413 10.46 29.40 -4.44
N LYS A 414 10.92 28.13 -4.47
CA LYS A 414 10.82 27.26 -5.66
C LYS A 414 9.37 27.03 -6.07
N ARG A 415 8.46 26.82 -5.11
CA ARG A 415 7.03 26.61 -5.35
C ARG A 415 6.33 27.87 -5.86
N ILE A 416 6.67 29.06 -5.31
CA ILE A 416 6.18 30.35 -5.80
C ILE A 416 6.53 30.50 -7.28
N LYS A 417 7.80 30.24 -7.64
CA LYS A 417 8.30 30.33 -9.02
C LYS A 417 7.64 29.27 -9.93
N LYS A 418 7.48 28.04 -9.46
CA LYS A 418 6.83 26.94 -10.19
C LYS A 418 5.35 27.24 -10.52
N HIS A 419 4.63 27.86 -9.59
CA HIS A 419 3.20 28.13 -9.73
C HIS A 419 2.88 29.55 -10.22
N GLY A 420 3.89 30.38 -10.53
CA GLY A 420 3.73 31.74 -11.06
C GLY A 420 2.98 32.68 -10.12
N ILE A 421 3.17 32.54 -8.79
CA ILE A 421 2.47 33.35 -7.80
C ILE A 421 3.18 34.72 -7.69
N GLN A 422 2.45 35.80 -7.98
CA GLN A 422 2.94 37.15 -7.77
C GLN A 422 2.69 37.53 -6.31
N LEU A 423 3.75 37.88 -5.58
CA LEU A 423 3.67 38.46 -4.25
C LEU A 423 3.37 39.94 -4.42
N LYS A 424 2.30 40.43 -3.81
CA LYS A 424 2.05 41.89 -3.70
C LYS A 424 2.96 42.50 -2.67
#